data_043b5b558d0fe71fd8bec5e5077f6d3d
#
_entry.id   043b5b558d0fe71fd8bec5e5077f6d3d
#
_cell.length_a   1.000
_cell.length_b   1.000
_cell.length_c   1.000
_cell.angle_alpha   90.00
_cell.angle_beta   90.00
_cell.angle_gamma   90.00
#
_symmetry.space_group_name_H-M   'P 1'
#
loop_
_entity.id
_entity.type
_entity.pdbx_description
1 polymer ?
#
loop_
_entity_poly.entity_id
_entity_poly.type
_entity_poly.pdbx_seq_one_letter_code
_entity_poly.pdbx_strand_id
1 'polypeptide(L)'
;PFYVIATQNPVESEGAFPLPEAQLDRFTIKTAIGYPDEAGEVELLRRRAGRVAQAPAVDRVLDADAVADLRAVPESVRVDDDLLSYAASVARATREDRRVEVGVSPRGTQRLFETARAAAVVAGREFVTPDDVKRVAEPALAHRLVLTPDAAVNDADKRDVIADVLDRVAVPTVETTEA
;
A
#
# COMPACT_ATOMS: atom_id res chain seq x y z
N PRO A 1 17.16 2.15 13.17
CA PRO A 1 16.08 1.66 12.30
C PRO A 1 16.50 1.65 10.84
N PHE A 2 16.04 0.63 10.10
CA PHE A 2 16.37 0.44 8.68
C PHE A 2 15.07 0.52 7.87
N TYR A 3 15.07 1.29 6.77
CA TYR A 3 13.93 1.47 5.88
C TYR A 3 14.40 1.46 4.42
N VAL A 4 13.68 0.76 3.55
CA VAL A 4 14.01 0.67 2.12
C VAL A 4 12.93 1.34 1.30
N ILE A 5 13.33 2.30 0.49
CA ILE A 5 12.51 2.88 -0.58
C ILE A 5 13.20 2.53 -1.90
N ALA A 6 12.46 1.92 -2.81
CA ALA A 6 12.91 1.64 -4.16
C ALA A 6 12.06 2.42 -5.16
N THR A 7 12.67 2.98 -6.19
CA THR A 7 12.00 3.66 -7.28
C THR A 7 12.23 2.91 -8.59
N GLN A 8 11.20 2.84 -9.41
CA GLN A 8 11.27 2.30 -10.77
C GLN A 8 10.67 3.33 -11.72
N ASN A 9 11.33 3.58 -12.86
CA ASN A 9 10.75 4.35 -13.94
C ASN A 9 10.09 3.37 -14.93
N PRO A 10 8.75 3.38 -15.07
CA PRO A 10 8.07 2.44 -15.97
C PRO A 10 8.36 2.71 -17.45
N VAL A 11 8.82 3.91 -17.82
CA VAL A 11 9.09 4.32 -19.21
C VAL A 11 10.51 3.90 -19.66
N GLU A 12 11.47 3.79 -18.75
CA GLU A 12 12.85 3.46 -19.04
C GLU A 12 13.17 1.98 -18.77
N SER A 13 12.35 1.07 -19.27
CA SER A 13 12.57 -0.37 -19.07
C SER A 13 13.61 -0.98 -20.03
N GLU A 14 14.17 -0.23 -20.97
CA GLU A 14 15.26 -0.71 -21.82
C GLU A 14 16.55 -0.85 -20.99
N GLY A 15 16.91 -2.10 -20.67
CA GLY A 15 18.14 -2.45 -19.93
C GLY A 15 17.98 -2.67 -18.42
N ALA A 16 16.79 -2.45 -17.84
CA ALA A 16 16.52 -2.79 -16.45
C ALA A 16 15.81 -4.14 -16.35
N PHE A 17 16.36 -5.08 -15.58
CA PHE A 17 15.65 -6.31 -15.25
C PHE A 17 14.53 -6.01 -14.25
N PRO A 18 13.28 -6.40 -14.54
CA PRO A 18 12.20 -6.27 -13.58
C PRO A 18 12.51 -7.06 -12.32
N LEU A 19 12.15 -6.53 -11.15
CA LEU A 19 12.30 -7.27 -9.91
C LEU A 19 11.47 -8.55 -9.97
N PRO A 20 12.05 -9.72 -9.62
CA PRO A 20 11.30 -10.95 -9.50
C PRO A 20 10.14 -10.81 -8.51
N GLU A 21 9.02 -11.49 -8.75
CA GLU A 21 7.81 -11.43 -7.93
C GLU A 21 8.07 -11.73 -6.45
N ALA A 22 8.94 -12.71 -6.17
CA ALA A 22 9.37 -13.04 -4.80
C ALA A 22 10.10 -11.88 -4.09
N GLN A 23 10.69 -10.95 -4.82
CA GLN A 23 11.30 -9.74 -4.28
C GLN A 23 10.26 -8.63 -4.12
N LEU A 24 9.32 -8.49 -5.08
CA LEU A 24 8.22 -7.55 -4.98
C LEU A 24 7.33 -7.85 -3.76
N ASP A 25 7.06 -9.12 -3.46
CA ASP A 25 6.26 -9.53 -2.28
C ASP A 25 6.89 -9.09 -0.93
N ARG A 26 8.18 -8.72 -0.91
CA ARG A 26 8.84 -8.22 0.30
C ARG A 26 8.56 -6.75 0.60
N PHE A 27 8.17 -5.96 -0.41
CA PHE A 27 7.79 -4.57 -0.20
C PHE A 27 6.40 -4.49 0.43
N THR A 28 6.24 -3.63 1.44
CA THR A 28 4.97 -3.48 2.15
C THR A 28 3.91 -2.88 1.24
N ILE A 29 4.23 -1.79 0.55
CA ILE A 29 3.35 -1.09 -0.38
C ILE A 29 4.07 -0.76 -1.68
N LYS A 30 3.30 -0.66 -2.76
CA LYS A 30 3.72 -0.07 -4.04
C LYS A 30 2.74 1.01 -4.43
N THR A 31 3.24 2.19 -4.76
CA THR A 31 2.43 3.34 -5.17
C THR A 31 3.07 4.03 -6.37
N ALA A 32 2.31 4.88 -7.04
CA ALA A 32 2.78 5.76 -8.10
C ALA A 32 2.54 7.22 -7.69
N ILE A 33 3.51 8.08 -7.99
CA ILE A 33 3.41 9.52 -7.68
C ILE A 33 2.58 10.24 -8.76
N GLY A 34 2.63 9.76 -10.02
CA GLY A 34 2.00 10.42 -11.16
C GLY A 34 2.71 11.73 -11.52
N TYR A 35 2.04 12.52 -12.36
CA TYR A 35 2.47 13.88 -12.70
C TYR A 35 1.71 14.89 -11.83
N PRO A 36 2.34 16.00 -11.44
CA PRO A 36 1.63 17.11 -10.81
C PRO A 36 0.67 17.76 -11.83
N ASP A 37 -0.34 18.44 -11.33
CA ASP A 37 -1.16 19.34 -12.12
C ASP A 37 -0.40 20.65 -12.44
N GLU A 38 -1.00 21.53 -13.26
CA GLU A 38 -0.38 22.78 -13.68
C GLU A 38 0.05 23.65 -12.47
N ALA A 39 -0.77 23.72 -11.44
CA ALA A 39 -0.46 24.47 -10.22
C ALA A 39 0.73 23.88 -9.47
N GLY A 40 0.81 22.55 -9.41
CA GLY A 40 1.95 21.82 -8.84
C GLY A 40 3.25 22.04 -9.63
N GLU A 41 3.18 22.04 -10.95
CA GLU A 41 4.34 22.35 -11.79
C GLU A 41 4.85 23.78 -11.56
N VAL A 42 3.95 24.77 -11.51
CA VAL A 42 4.29 26.15 -11.17
C VAL A 42 4.95 26.25 -9.81
N GLU A 43 4.44 25.54 -8.81
CA GLU A 43 5.02 25.49 -7.47
C GLU A 43 6.42 24.86 -7.45
N LEU A 44 6.64 23.79 -8.22
CA LEU A 44 7.99 23.22 -8.43
C LEU A 44 8.96 24.24 -8.99
N LEU A 45 8.55 25.03 -10.00
CA LEU A 45 9.36 26.08 -10.59
C LEU A 45 9.66 27.20 -9.59
N ARG A 46 8.66 27.62 -8.79
CA ARG A 46 8.87 28.64 -7.72
C ARG A 46 9.89 28.15 -6.70
N ARG A 47 9.78 26.94 -6.23
CA ARG A 47 10.74 26.33 -5.29
C ARG A 47 12.13 26.24 -5.91
N ARG A 48 12.23 25.91 -7.18
CA ARG A 48 13.51 25.87 -7.89
C ARG A 48 14.13 27.25 -8.07
N ALA A 49 13.34 28.25 -8.42
CA ALA A 49 13.80 29.65 -8.57
C ALA A 49 14.28 30.26 -7.24
N GLY A 50 13.66 29.89 -6.12
CA GLY A 50 14.04 30.33 -4.78
C GLY A 50 15.28 29.64 -4.19
N ARG A 51 15.84 28.61 -4.85
CA ARG A 51 17.02 27.90 -4.32
C ARG A 51 18.31 28.72 -4.49
N VAL A 52 19.01 28.88 -3.37
CA VAL A 52 20.34 29.52 -3.32
C VAL A 52 21.46 28.48 -3.47
N ALA A 53 21.19 27.18 -3.10
CA ALA A 53 22.15 26.10 -3.20
C ALA A 53 21.69 25.02 -4.17
N GLN A 54 22.62 24.27 -4.80
CA GLN A 54 22.30 23.19 -5.74
C GLN A 54 21.62 21.99 -5.08
N ALA A 55 21.98 21.65 -3.84
CA ALA A 55 21.36 20.60 -3.06
C ALA A 55 20.50 21.20 -1.93
N PRO A 56 19.25 20.74 -1.74
CA PRO A 56 18.47 21.14 -0.59
C PRO A 56 19.10 20.55 0.68
N ALA A 57 19.24 21.37 1.72
CA ALA A 57 19.51 20.86 3.05
C ALA A 57 18.22 20.25 3.60
N VAL A 58 18.33 19.04 4.17
CA VAL A 58 17.24 18.38 4.88
C VAL A 58 17.64 18.30 6.35
N ASP A 59 16.90 18.99 7.20
CA ASP A 59 17.12 18.95 8.64
C ASP A 59 16.58 17.65 9.24
N ARG A 60 17.26 17.17 10.29
CA ARG A 60 16.80 16.02 11.04
C ARG A 60 15.58 16.41 11.86
N VAL A 61 14.43 15.75 11.60
CA VAL A 61 13.17 15.97 12.34
C VAL A 61 13.03 15.03 13.52
N LEU A 62 13.49 13.78 13.38
CA LEU A 62 13.41 12.73 14.41
C LEU A 62 14.78 12.10 14.64
N ASP A 63 15.03 11.60 15.83
CA ASP A 63 16.16 10.73 16.14
C ASP A 63 15.78 9.25 15.96
N ALA A 64 16.75 8.35 16.16
CA ALA A 64 16.56 6.93 15.97
C ALA A 64 15.58 6.31 16.96
N ASP A 65 15.56 6.81 18.18
CA ASP A 65 14.68 6.31 19.24
C ASP A 65 13.24 6.73 18.97
N ALA A 66 12.99 7.99 18.60
CA ALA A 66 11.68 8.47 18.19
C ALA A 66 11.13 7.70 16.96
N VAL A 67 11.99 7.33 16.00
CA VAL A 67 11.58 6.48 14.87
C VAL A 67 11.24 5.06 15.33
N ALA A 68 11.97 4.51 16.30
CA ALA A 68 11.66 3.18 16.87
C ALA A 68 10.30 3.19 17.59
N ASP A 69 10.05 4.22 18.38
CA ASP A 69 8.77 4.41 19.08
C ASP A 69 7.60 4.55 18.10
N LEU A 70 7.74 5.39 17.07
CA LEU A 70 6.72 5.52 16.02
C LEU A 70 6.39 4.19 15.33
N ARG A 71 7.39 3.34 15.11
CA ARG A 71 7.17 2.01 14.50
C ARG A 71 6.42 1.06 15.43
N ALA A 72 6.47 1.26 16.73
CA ALA A 72 5.76 0.44 17.70
C ALA A 72 4.28 0.86 17.87
N VAL A 73 3.93 2.11 17.57
CA VAL A 73 2.56 2.64 17.78
C VAL A 73 1.48 1.77 17.12
N PRO A 74 1.60 1.29 15.86
CA PRO A 74 0.58 0.44 15.26
C PRO A 74 0.31 -0.86 16.02
N GLU A 75 1.27 -1.35 16.83
CA GLU A 75 1.08 -2.58 17.62
C GLU A 75 0.05 -2.42 18.74
N SER A 76 -0.24 -1.21 19.19
CA SER A 76 -1.26 -0.92 20.20
C SER A 76 -2.67 -0.72 19.62
N VAL A 77 -2.81 -0.63 18.28
CA VAL A 77 -4.12 -0.41 17.64
C VAL A 77 -4.98 -1.65 17.75
N ARG A 78 -6.20 -1.49 18.27
CA ARG A 78 -7.18 -2.58 18.39
C ARG A 78 -7.73 -2.98 17.02
N VAL A 79 -7.89 -4.29 16.85
CA VAL A 79 -8.53 -4.88 15.67
C VAL A 79 -9.50 -5.95 16.12
N ASP A 80 -10.75 -5.82 15.72
CA ASP A 80 -11.80 -6.78 16.05
C ASP A 80 -11.68 -8.03 15.14
N ASP A 81 -12.09 -9.18 15.63
CA ASP A 81 -11.98 -10.48 14.92
C ASP A 81 -12.70 -10.48 13.56
N ASP A 82 -13.79 -9.74 13.44
CA ASP A 82 -14.52 -9.58 12.18
C ASP A 82 -13.68 -8.87 11.12
N LEU A 83 -12.82 -7.92 11.52
CA LEU A 83 -11.88 -7.24 10.61
C LEU A 83 -10.71 -8.14 10.23
N LEU A 84 -10.25 -9.01 11.13
CA LEU A 84 -9.27 -10.04 10.79
C LEU A 84 -9.84 -10.99 9.73
N SER A 85 -11.08 -11.43 9.93
CA SER A 85 -11.81 -12.28 8.98
C SER A 85 -12.03 -11.59 7.64
N TYR A 86 -12.36 -10.30 7.65
CA TYR A 86 -12.52 -9.47 6.45
C TYR A 86 -11.22 -9.36 5.65
N ALA A 87 -10.12 -8.98 6.30
CA ALA A 87 -8.80 -8.87 5.66
C ALA A 87 -8.35 -10.22 5.05
N ALA A 88 -8.59 -11.33 5.77
CA ALA A 88 -8.32 -12.67 5.28
C ALA A 88 -9.20 -13.02 4.07
N SER A 89 -10.48 -12.66 4.10
CA SER A 89 -11.43 -12.88 2.99
C SER A 89 -11.05 -12.09 1.74
N VAL A 90 -10.64 -10.84 1.88
CA VAL A 90 -10.11 -10.03 0.76
C VAL A 90 -8.91 -10.72 0.12
N ALA A 91 -7.92 -11.16 0.91
CA ALA A 91 -6.75 -11.85 0.39
C ALA A 91 -7.11 -13.18 -0.29
N ARG A 92 -8.05 -13.97 0.27
CA ARG A 92 -8.53 -15.23 -0.31
C ARG A 92 -9.26 -15.00 -1.63
N ALA A 93 -10.13 -13.99 -1.72
CA ALA A 93 -10.88 -13.69 -2.92
C ALA A 93 -9.98 -13.36 -4.12
N THR A 94 -8.75 -12.85 -3.90
CA THR A 94 -7.76 -12.68 -4.97
C THR A 94 -7.29 -14.00 -5.57
N ARG A 95 -7.25 -15.09 -4.78
CA ARG A 95 -6.82 -16.43 -5.24
C ARG A 95 -7.93 -17.16 -6.00
N GLU A 96 -9.16 -16.71 -5.85
CA GLU A 96 -10.36 -17.27 -6.47
C GLU A 96 -10.79 -16.46 -7.73
N ASP A 97 -10.10 -15.34 -8.02
CA ASP A 97 -10.40 -14.53 -9.20
C ASP A 97 -9.82 -15.17 -10.45
N ARG A 98 -10.67 -15.38 -11.48
CA ARG A 98 -10.30 -16.05 -12.72
C ARG A 98 -9.20 -15.33 -13.52
N ARG A 99 -8.97 -14.05 -13.28
CA ARG A 99 -7.91 -13.24 -13.91
C ARG A 99 -6.55 -13.45 -13.26
N VAL A 100 -6.50 -14.10 -12.09
CA VAL A 100 -5.32 -14.23 -11.26
C VAL A 100 -4.81 -15.66 -11.28
N GLU A 101 -3.55 -15.84 -11.70
CA GLU A 101 -2.82 -17.11 -11.64
C GLU A 101 -2.23 -17.33 -10.25
N VAL A 102 -1.61 -16.26 -9.66
CA VAL A 102 -1.08 -16.29 -8.30
C VAL A 102 -1.68 -15.11 -7.52
N GLY A 103 -2.53 -15.42 -6.54
CA GLY A 103 -3.13 -14.43 -5.66
C GLY A 103 -2.24 -14.08 -4.46
N VAL A 104 -2.76 -13.28 -3.56
CA VAL A 104 -2.06 -12.76 -2.39
C VAL A 104 -1.60 -13.90 -1.47
N SER A 105 -0.30 -13.91 -1.14
CA SER A 105 0.31 -14.87 -0.21
C SER A 105 -0.13 -14.59 1.25
N PRO A 106 0.06 -15.55 2.19
CA PRO A 106 -0.16 -15.27 3.63
C PRO A 106 0.66 -14.08 4.15
N ARG A 107 1.87 -13.87 3.61
CA ARG A 107 2.66 -12.66 3.90
C ARG A 107 1.95 -11.39 3.45
N GLY A 108 1.36 -11.41 2.24
CA GLY A 108 0.59 -10.28 1.73
C GLY A 108 -0.63 -9.97 2.62
N THR A 109 -1.31 -11.00 3.15
CA THR A 109 -2.39 -10.82 4.12
C THR A 109 -1.90 -10.14 5.40
N GLN A 110 -0.73 -10.55 5.93
CA GLN A 110 -0.11 -9.88 7.09
C GLN A 110 0.24 -8.41 6.77
N ARG A 111 0.78 -8.13 5.57
CA ARG A 111 1.09 -6.76 5.16
C ARG A 111 -0.16 -5.88 5.03
N LEU A 112 -1.26 -6.44 4.51
CA LEU A 112 -2.54 -5.74 4.50
C LEU A 112 -2.98 -5.35 5.91
N PHE A 113 -2.95 -6.29 6.84
CA PHE A 113 -3.28 -6.08 8.25
C PHE A 113 -2.40 -5.01 8.92
N GLU A 114 -1.07 -5.14 8.81
CA GLU A 114 -0.11 -4.19 9.38
C GLU A 114 -0.29 -2.77 8.80
N THR A 115 -0.56 -2.69 7.48
CA THR A 115 -0.76 -1.40 6.81
C THR A 115 -2.10 -0.76 7.22
N ALA A 116 -3.16 -1.55 7.45
CA ALA A 116 -4.43 -1.05 7.94
C ALA A 116 -4.30 -0.47 9.37
N ARG A 117 -3.55 -1.13 10.25
CA ARG A 117 -3.23 -0.59 11.59
C ARG A 117 -2.47 0.73 11.51
N ALA A 118 -1.44 0.78 10.65
CA ALA A 118 -0.69 2.02 10.42
C ALA A 118 -1.58 3.14 9.86
N ALA A 119 -2.53 2.81 8.97
CA ALA A 119 -3.49 3.75 8.43
C ALA A 119 -4.43 4.33 9.50
N ALA A 120 -4.87 3.52 10.46
CA ALA A 120 -5.65 3.98 11.61
C ALA A 120 -4.84 4.97 12.48
N VAL A 121 -3.55 4.67 12.75
CA VAL A 121 -2.65 5.59 13.49
C VAL A 121 -2.52 6.92 12.78
N VAL A 122 -2.26 6.91 11.47
CA VAL A 122 -2.15 8.15 10.66
C VAL A 122 -3.45 8.95 10.69
N ALA A 123 -4.60 8.29 10.81
CA ALA A 123 -5.90 8.94 10.96
C ALA A 123 -6.23 9.33 12.43
N GLY A 124 -5.29 9.16 13.37
CA GLY A 124 -5.46 9.51 14.79
C GLY A 124 -6.41 8.60 15.55
N ARG A 125 -6.56 7.34 15.13
CA ARG A 125 -7.47 6.37 15.76
C ARG A 125 -6.71 5.23 16.42
N GLU A 126 -7.28 4.70 17.50
CA GLU A 126 -6.76 3.57 18.27
C GLU A 126 -7.40 2.23 17.85
N PHE A 127 -8.20 2.23 16.80
CA PHE A 127 -8.85 1.04 16.25
C PHE A 127 -8.91 1.07 14.73
N VAL A 128 -8.89 -0.10 14.10
CA VAL A 128 -9.02 -0.28 12.65
C VAL A 128 -10.49 -0.31 12.25
N THR A 129 -10.80 0.27 11.10
CA THR A 129 -12.11 0.20 10.46
C THR A 129 -12.04 -0.57 9.13
N PRO A 130 -13.17 -1.06 8.58
CA PRO A 130 -13.19 -1.65 7.24
C PRO A 130 -12.64 -0.72 6.16
N ASP A 131 -12.85 0.60 6.29
CA ASP A 131 -12.37 1.60 5.35
C ASP A 131 -10.84 1.71 5.36
N ASP A 132 -10.18 1.43 6.49
CA ASP A 132 -8.72 1.38 6.54
C ASP A 132 -8.20 0.21 5.69
N VAL A 133 -8.82 -0.96 5.82
CA VAL A 133 -8.47 -2.14 5.01
C VAL A 133 -8.68 -1.84 3.53
N LYS A 134 -9.84 -1.26 3.13
CA LYS A 134 -10.14 -0.90 1.75
C LYS A 134 -9.12 0.10 1.19
N ARG A 135 -8.83 1.15 1.94
CA ARG A 135 -7.91 2.22 1.53
C ARG A 135 -6.50 1.72 1.22
N VAL A 136 -6.01 0.74 1.98
CA VAL A 136 -4.65 0.24 1.82
C VAL A 136 -4.56 -1.03 0.98
N ALA A 137 -5.69 -1.63 0.59
CA ALA A 137 -5.71 -2.90 -0.15
C ALA A 137 -4.99 -2.81 -1.50
N GLU A 138 -5.27 -1.79 -2.30
CA GLU A 138 -4.61 -1.61 -3.60
C GLU A 138 -3.09 -1.48 -3.45
N PRO A 139 -2.55 -0.48 -2.72
CA PRO A 139 -1.11 -0.33 -2.60
C PRO A 139 -0.41 -1.51 -1.92
N ALA A 140 -1.11 -2.23 -1.02
CA ALA A 140 -0.55 -3.38 -0.34
C ALA A 140 -0.63 -4.68 -1.16
N LEU A 141 -1.62 -4.86 -2.03
CA LEU A 141 -1.91 -6.16 -2.63
C LEU A 141 -1.70 -6.22 -4.16
N ALA A 142 -1.98 -5.15 -4.92
CA ALA A 142 -1.98 -5.21 -6.38
C ALA A 142 -0.64 -5.68 -6.97
N HIS A 143 0.48 -5.25 -6.39
CA HIS A 143 1.82 -5.62 -6.86
C HIS A 143 2.19 -7.09 -6.56
N ARG A 144 1.40 -7.80 -5.76
CA ARG A 144 1.58 -9.21 -5.39
C ARG A 144 0.82 -10.18 -6.30
N LEU A 145 -0.09 -9.65 -7.12
CA LEU A 145 -0.87 -10.48 -8.04
C LEU A 145 -0.06 -10.84 -9.27
N VAL A 146 -0.20 -12.08 -9.73
CA VAL A 146 0.22 -12.53 -11.06
C VAL A 146 -1.05 -12.79 -11.85
N LEU A 147 -1.21 -12.10 -12.96
CA LEU A 147 -2.36 -12.31 -13.84
C LEU A 147 -2.14 -13.54 -14.71
N THR A 148 -3.23 -14.19 -15.09
CA THR A 148 -3.20 -15.25 -16.11
C THR A 148 -2.75 -14.67 -17.46
N PRO A 149 -2.14 -15.47 -18.35
CA PRO A 149 -1.75 -15.00 -19.68
C PRO A 149 -2.93 -14.39 -20.47
N ASP A 150 -4.12 -14.97 -20.35
CA ASP A 150 -5.34 -14.46 -21.01
C ASP A 150 -5.73 -13.08 -20.46
N ALA A 151 -5.71 -12.88 -19.15
CA ALA A 151 -6.00 -11.58 -18.53
C ALA A 151 -4.95 -10.53 -18.93
N ALA A 152 -3.66 -10.91 -18.99
CA ALA A 152 -2.58 -10.01 -19.38
C ALA A 152 -2.68 -9.58 -20.87
N VAL A 153 -3.08 -10.47 -21.76
CA VAL A 153 -3.31 -10.16 -23.19
C VAL A 153 -4.51 -9.23 -23.39
N ASN A 154 -5.51 -9.32 -22.49
CA ASN A 154 -6.70 -8.44 -22.51
C ASN A 154 -6.52 -7.16 -21.67
N ASP A 155 -5.28 -6.75 -21.38
CA ASP A 155 -4.91 -5.52 -20.67
C ASP A 155 -5.61 -5.36 -19.29
N ALA A 156 -5.86 -6.47 -18.59
CA ALA A 156 -6.43 -6.40 -17.25
C ALA A 156 -5.49 -5.68 -16.28
N ASP A 157 -6.01 -4.71 -15.52
CA ASP A 157 -5.23 -4.03 -14.46
C ASP A 157 -5.37 -4.80 -13.13
N LYS A 158 -4.26 -5.02 -12.46
CA LYS A 158 -4.20 -5.63 -11.12
C LYS A 158 -4.95 -4.79 -10.07
N ARG A 159 -5.05 -3.47 -10.26
CA ARG A 159 -5.79 -2.57 -9.39
C ARG A 159 -7.28 -2.78 -9.52
N ASP A 160 -7.77 -2.96 -10.76
CA ASP A 160 -9.17 -3.26 -11.02
C ASP A 160 -9.56 -4.61 -10.41
N VAL A 161 -8.64 -5.60 -10.44
CA VAL A 161 -8.87 -6.88 -9.75
C VAL A 161 -9.07 -6.65 -8.24
N ILE A 162 -8.24 -5.83 -7.61
CA ILE A 162 -8.39 -5.53 -6.17
C ILE A 162 -9.69 -4.76 -5.91
N ALA A 163 -10.04 -3.78 -6.73
CA ALA A 163 -11.29 -3.03 -6.60
C ALA A 163 -12.51 -3.97 -6.67
N ASP A 164 -12.57 -4.84 -7.67
CA ASP A 164 -13.65 -5.82 -7.83
C ASP A 164 -13.71 -6.83 -6.67
N VAL A 165 -12.56 -7.22 -6.13
CA VAL A 165 -12.49 -8.09 -4.93
C VAL A 165 -13.09 -7.37 -3.73
N LEU A 166 -12.76 -6.11 -3.50
CA LEU A 166 -13.29 -5.31 -2.39
C LEU A 166 -14.81 -5.12 -2.50
N ASP A 167 -15.33 -4.98 -3.71
CA ASP A 167 -16.77 -4.81 -3.95
C ASP A 167 -17.56 -6.12 -3.72
N ARG A 168 -16.92 -7.28 -3.95
CA ARG A 168 -17.55 -8.60 -3.77
C ARG A 168 -17.51 -9.11 -2.34
N VAL A 169 -16.47 -8.76 -1.58
CA VAL A 169 -16.30 -9.26 -0.21
C VAL A 169 -17.19 -8.46 0.74
N ALA A 170 -18.07 -9.17 1.45
CA ALA A 170 -18.97 -8.54 2.40
C ALA A 170 -18.20 -7.80 3.50
N VAL A 171 -18.57 -6.55 3.72
CA VAL A 171 -17.98 -5.72 4.78
C VAL A 171 -18.62 -6.09 6.11
N PRO A 172 -17.85 -6.36 7.16
CA PRO A 172 -18.41 -6.67 8.47
C PRO A 172 -19.14 -5.46 9.06
N THR A 173 -20.23 -5.72 9.75
CA THR A 173 -20.89 -4.71 10.56
C THR A 173 -20.13 -4.64 11.89
N VAL A 174 -19.29 -3.64 12.06
CA VAL A 174 -18.59 -3.42 13.35
C VAL A 174 -19.62 -2.90 14.34
N GLU A 175 -20.04 -3.73 15.28
CA GLU A 175 -20.83 -3.26 16.42
C GLU A 175 -19.90 -2.41 17.30
N THR A 176 -20.19 -1.11 17.37
CA THR A 176 -19.49 -0.21 18.30
C THR A 176 -19.95 -0.60 19.71
N THR A 177 -19.19 -1.50 20.35
CA THR A 177 -19.40 -1.74 21.79
C THR A 177 -18.91 -0.47 22.50
N GLU A 178 -19.85 0.42 22.83
CA GLU A 178 -19.58 1.48 23.78
C GLU A 178 -19.17 0.86 25.13
N ALA A 179 -17.96 1.17 25.57
CA ALA A 179 -17.41 0.78 26.86
C ALA A 179 -17.71 1.86 27.90
#